data_5e9be55fd70c0a807180d6012ff12cca
#
_entry.id   5e9be55fd70c0a807180d6012ff12cca
#
_cell.length_a   1.000
_cell.length_b   1.000
_cell.length_c   1.000
_cell.angle_alpha   90.00
_cell.angle_beta   90.00
_cell.angle_gamma   90.00
#
_symmetry.space_group_name_H-M   'P 1'
#
loop_
_entity.id
_entity.type
_entity.pdbx_description
1 polymer ?
#
loop_
_entity_poly.entity_id
_entity_poly.type
_entity_poly.pdbx_seq_one_letter_code
_entity_poly.pdbx_strand_id
1 'polypeptide(L)'
;YAKSIQYLCDLAGIESTVVVGTDKNDNSHAWNVVYCENGYYNLDSTWGDPINSFDSNYIQYEFFLVPDAWIHNITHYNVNTMVRGNGNKIHLFDPPACTKEACNYFAAYNKLYSSKSEAESAMYAAIDDAAANGKNVAEIRVTDKSIYDTLMSDDYFRTFQKYAKK
;
A
#
# COMPACT_ATOMS: atom_id res chain seq x y z
N TYR A 1 -12.73 7.42 -6.41
CA TYR A 1 -11.26 7.34 -6.41
C TYR A 1 -10.75 6.52 -7.61
N ALA A 2 -10.98 5.19 -7.73
CA ALA A 2 -10.36 4.35 -8.76
C ALA A 2 -10.56 4.84 -10.21
N LYS A 3 -11.77 5.30 -10.58
CA LYS A 3 -12.02 5.87 -11.92
C LYS A 3 -11.31 7.21 -12.14
N SER A 4 -11.16 8.02 -11.10
CA SER A 4 -10.42 9.28 -11.20
C SER A 4 -8.93 9.03 -11.42
N ILE A 5 -8.37 8.05 -10.72
CA ILE A 5 -6.98 7.61 -10.93
C ILE A 5 -6.79 7.09 -12.36
N GLN A 6 -7.69 6.22 -12.85
CA GLN A 6 -7.61 5.74 -14.23
C GLN A 6 -7.61 6.90 -15.23
N TYR A 7 -8.52 7.85 -15.08
CA TYR A 7 -8.58 9.02 -15.95
C TYR A 7 -7.29 9.87 -15.91
N LEU A 8 -6.72 10.07 -14.73
CA LEU A 8 -5.45 10.79 -14.60
C LEU A 8 -4.27 10.03 -15.21
N CYS A 9 -4.23 8.70 -15.06
CA CYS A 9 -3.26 7.84 -15.73
C CYS A 9 -3.39 7.95 -17.25
N ASP A 10 -4.60 7.87 -17.79
CA ASP A 10 -4.87 8.02 -19.23
C ASP A 10 -4.35 9.37 -19.75
N LEU A 11 -4.61 10.47 -19.03
CA LEU A 11 -4.10 11.80 -19.39
C LEU A 11 -2.56 11.89 -19.34
N ALA A 12 -1.93 11.14 -18.46
CA ALA A 12 -0.48 11.06 -18.33
C ALA A 12 0.18 10.05 -19.28
N GLY A 13 -0.60 9.32 -20.08
CA GLY A 13 -0.11 8.25 -20.96
C GLY A 13 0.35 7.01 -20.19
N ILE A 14 -0.14 6.79 -18.97
CA ILE A 14 0.16 5.65 -18.12
C ILE A 14 -0.92 4.61 -18.29
N GLU A 15 -0.54 3.39 -18.66
CA GLU A 15 -1.48 2.27 -18.76
C GLU A 15 -2.05 1.92 -17.38
N SER A 16 -3.37 1.90 -17.26
CA SER A 16 -4.04 1.52 -16.02
C SER A 16 -5.40 0.87 -16.27
N THR A 17 -5.86 0.08 -15.32
CA THR A 17 -7.21 -0.50 -15.32
C THR A 17 -7.84 -0.45 -13.94
N VAL A 18 -9.17 -0.30 -13.91
CA VAL A 18 -9.93 -0.43 -12.64
C VAL A 18 -10.14 -1.91 -12.37
N VAL A 19 -9.80 -2.29 -11.15
CA VAL A 19 -10.02 -3.61 -10.59
C VAL A 19 -11.12 -3.53 -9.53
N VAL A 20 -11.93 -4.56 -9.45
CA VAL A 20 -13.00 -4.69 -8.46
C VAL A 20 -12.83 -5.97 -7.65
N GLY A 21 -13.30 -5.94 -6.43
CA GLY A 21 -13.25 -7.06 -5.52
C GLY A 21 -13.98 -6.74 -4.24
N THR A 22 -13.58 -7.36 -3.15
CA THR A 22 -14.13 -7.13 -1.82
C THR A 22 -13.02 -6.92 -0.79
N ASP A 23 -13.36 -6.26 0.32
CA ASP A 23 -12.54 -6.25 1.52
C ASP A 23 -12.73 -7.54 2.34
N LYS A 24 -12.06 -7.66 3.48
CA LYS A 24 -12.17 -8.80 4.40
C LYS A 24 -13.56 -9.02 5.01
N ASN A 25 -14.48 -8.05 4.87
CA ASN A 25 -15.85 -8.10 5.37
C ASN A 25 -16.85 -8.26 4.22
N ASP A 26 -16.39 -8.67 3.03
CA ASP A 26 -17.18 -8.80 1.79
C ASP A 26 -17.82 -7.48 1.31
N ASN A 27 -17.35 -6.32 1.76
CA ASN A 27 -17.78 -5.06 1.19
C ASN A 27 -17.15 -4.86 -0.19
N SER A 28 -17.96 -4.44 -1.17
CA SER A 28 -17.48 -4.14 -2.52
C SER A 28 -16.41 -3.05 -2.48
N HIS A 29 -15.30 -3.29 -3.17
CA HIS A 29 -14.18 -2.37 -3.27
C HIS A 29 -13.66 -2.26 -4.69
N ALA A 30 -13.02 -1.13 -5.02
CA ALA A 30 -12.41 -0.90 -6.33
C ALA A 30 -11.10 -0.12 -6.19
N TRP A 31 -10.08 -0.57 -6.91
CA TRP A 31 -8.76 0.05 -6.97
C TRP A 31 -8.21 0.01 -8.40
N ASN A 32 -6.95 0.27 -8.60
CA ASN A 32 -6.31 0.25 -9.92
C ASN A 32 -5.16 -0.76 -9.98
N VAL A 33 -4.94 -1.31 -11.16
CA VAL A 33 -3.67 -1.89 -11.58
C VAL A 33 -3.05 -0.92 -12.57
N VAL A 34 -1.77 -0.56 -12.36
CA VAL A 34 -1.03 0.46 -13.10
C VAL A 34 0.26 -0.14 -13.65
N TYR A 35 0.61 0.15 -14.90
CA TYR A 35 1.88 -0.26 -15.49
C TYR A 35 2.96 0.80 -15.21
N CYS A 36 4.05 0.39 -14.61
CA CYS A 36 5.19 1.25 -14.27
C CYS A 36 6.49 0.45 -14.35
N GLU A 37 7.53 1.02 -14.98
CA GLU A 37 8.89 0.44 -15.05
C GLU A 37 8.94 -1.07 -15.34
N ASN A 38 8.29 -1.49 -16.42
CA ASN A 38 8.24 -2.89 -16.90
C ASN A 38 7.51 -3.87 -15.97
N GLY A 39 6.51 -3.41 -15.22
CA GLY A 39 5.67 -4.27 -14.40
C GLY A 39 4.33 -3.65 -14.05
N TYR A 40 3.41 -4.50 -13.60
CA TYR A 40 2.12 -4.07 -13.08
C TYR A 40 2.17 -4.01 -11.56
N TYR A 41 1.44 -3.03 -11.00
CA TYR A 41 1.35 -2.75 -9.57
C TYR A 41 -0.08 -2.44 -9.18
N ASN A 42 -0.50 -2.87 -8.00
CA ASN A 42 -1.75 -2.44 -7.41
C ASN A 42 -1.60 -1.03 -6.81
N LEU A 43 -2.61 -0.20 -7.02
CA LEU A 43 -2.71 1.16 -6.49
C LEU A 43 -4.12 1.38 -5.93
N ASP A 44 -4.24 1.41 -4.62
CA ASP A 44 -5.50 1.75 -3.97
C ASP A 44 -5.44 3.12 -3.30
N SER A 45 -5.92 4.12 -4.03
CA SER A 45 -5.98 5.50 -3.54
C SER A 45 -7.07 5.74 -2.50
N THR A 46 -8.04 4.85 -2.36
CA THR A 46 -9.07 4.97 -1.32
C THR A 46 -8.49 4.66 0.05
N TRP A 47 -7.75 3.57 0.15
CA TRP A 47 -7.11 3.15 1.39
C TRP A 47 -5.78 3.87 1.64
N GLY A 48 -5.16 4.37 0.56
CA GLY A 48 -3.97 5.21 0.65
C GLY A 48 -4.23 6.63 1.21
N ASP A 49 -5.51 7.06 1.26
CA ASP A 49 -5.95 8.35 1.79
C ASP A 49 -6.92 8.17 2.98
N PRO A 50 -6.42 7.80 4.17
CA PRO A 50 -7.26 7.48 5.32
C PRO A 50 -7.92 8.75 5.90
N ILE A 51 -9.26 8.76 5.97
CA ILE A 51 -10.07 9.92 6.41
C ILE A 51 -9.81 10.30 7.88
N ASN A 52 -9.38 9.38 8.72
CA ASN A 52 -9.19 9.55 10.16
C ASN A 52 -7.71 9.53 10.57
N SER A 53 -6.82 10.00 9.70
CA SER A 53 -5.40 10.13 10.05
C SER A 53 -5.17 11.26 11.05
N PHE A 54 -4.13 11.13 11.86
CA PHE A 54 -3.67 12.18 12.79
C PHE A 54 -3.17 13.42 12.05
N ASP A 55 -2.92 13.29 10.75
CA ASP A 55 -2.48 14.33 9.85
C ASP A 55 -3.34 14.26 8.57
N SER A 56 -4.01 15.36 8.22
CA SER A 56 -4.84 15.46 7.02
C SER A 56 -4.05 15.32 5.71
N ASN A 57 -2.73 15.43 5.77
CA ASN A 57 -1.82 15.28 4.63
C ASN A 57 -1.13 13.90 4.62
N TYR A 58 -1.47 13.02 5.56
CA TYR A 58 -0.87 11.70 5.62
C TYR A 58 -1.33 10.82 4.47
N ILE A 59 -0.37 10.26 3.73
CA ILE A 59 -0.59 9.27 2.68
C ILE A 59 -0.08 7.93 3.19
N GLN A 60 -0.94 6.93 3.14
CA GLN A 60 -0.58 5.56 3.53
C GLN A 60 0.00 4.81 2.32
N TYR A 61 1.31 4.75 2.24
CA TYR A 61 2.02 4.11 1.12
C TYR A 61 1.92 2.58 1.08
N GLU A 62 1.30 1.99 2.08
CA GLU A 62 1.04 0.55 2.14
C GLU A 62 0.25 0.02 0.94
N PHE A 63 -0.56 0.88 0.31
CA PHE A 63 -1.40 0.55 -0.84
C PHE A 63 -0.96 1.24 -2.14
N PHE A 64 0.25 1.79 -2.16
CA PHE A 64 0.77 2.54 -3.31
C PHE A 64 1.82 1.72 -4.07
N LEU A 65 1.49 1.31 -5.30
CA LEU A 65 2.33 0.53 -6.21
C LEU A 65 2.89 -0.75 -5.57
N VAL A 66 1.99 -1.60 -5.11
CA VAL A 66 2.31 -2.83 -4.38
C VAL A 66 2.06 -4.10 -5.21
N PRO A 67 2.80 -5.20 -4.96
CA PRO A 67 2.55 -6.49 -5.58
C PRO A 67 1.28 -7.15 -5.02
N ASP A 68 0.74 -8.12 -5.76
CA ASP A 68 -0.41 -8.93 -5.34
C ASP A 68 -0.18 -9.60 -3.98
N ALA A 69 1.02 -10.11 -3.76
CA ALA A 69 1.40 -10.81 -2.52
C ALA A 69 1.23 -9.96 -1.25
N TRP A 70 1.15 -8.63 -1.37
CA TRP A 70 1.01 -7.74 -0.22
C TRP A 70 -0.43 -7.40 0.13
N ILE A 71 -1.36 -7.58 -0.81
CA ILE A 71 -2.78 -7.20 -0.62
C ILE A 71 -3.77 -8.31 -0.93
N HIS A 72 -3.54 -9.16 -1.95
CA HIS A 72 -4.51 -10.19 -2.33
C HIS A 72 -4.63 -11.27 -1.24
N ASN A 73 -5.86 -11.64 -0.91
CA ASN A 73 -6.22 -12.54 0.19
C ASN A 73 -5.72 -12.12 1.59
N ILE A 74 -5.32 -10.85 1.74
CA ILE A 74 -4.94 -10.23 3.02
C ILE A 74 -5.91 -9.09 3.33
N THR A 75 -6.03 -8.16 2.41
CA THR A 75 -6.92 -7.00 2.50
C THR A 75 -7.90 -6.94 1.32
N HIS A 76 -7.50 -7.45 0.14
CA HIS A 76 -8.27 -7.44 -1.09
C HIS A 76 -8.60 -8.86 -1.53
N TYR A 77 -9.87 -9.15 -1.74
CA TYR A 77 -10.40 -10.48 -2.05
C TYR A 77 -11.25 -10.43 -3.33
N ASN A 78 -11.54 -11.61 -3.90
CA ASN A 78 -12.42 -11.76 -5.08
C ASN A 78 -12.05 -10.83 -6.24
N VAL A 79 -10.77 -10.75 -6.56
CA VAL A 79 -10.17 -9.76 -7.46
C VAL A 79 -10.53 -10.05 -8.92
N ASN A 80 -11.11 -9.08 -9.61
CA ASN A 80 -11.49 -9.16 -11.03
C ASN A 80 -11.34 -7.81 -11.72
N THR A 81 -11.16 -7.82 -13.04
CA THR A 81 -11.40 -6.65 -13.88
C THR A 81 -12.78 -6.72 -14.49
N MET A 82 -13.43 -5.58 -14.60
CA MET A 82 -14.78 -5.49 -15.14
C MET A 82 -14.80 -4.63 -16.39
N VAL A 83 -15.15 -5.22 -17.53
CA VAL A 83 -15.35 -4.50 -18.79
C VAL A 83 -16.81 -4.55 -19.17
N ARG A 84 -17.39 -3.39 -19.42
CA ARG A 84 -18.76 -3.28 -19.92
C ARG A 84 -18.73 -3.45 -21.45
N GLY A 85 -19.26 -4.57 -21.92
CA GLY A 85 -19.42 -4.85 -23.35
C GLY A 85 -20.70 -4.25 -23.96
N ASN A 86 -20.90 -4.44 -25.25
CA ASN A 86 -22.10 -4.03 -25.95
C ASN A 86 -23.35 -4.70 -25.35
N GLY A 87 -24.43 -3.95 -25.21
CA GLY A 87 -25.68 -4.45 -24.65
C GLY A 87 -25.69 -4.55 -23.11
N ASN A 88 -24.89 -3.77 -22.42
CA ASN A 88 -24.75 -3.76 -20.95
C ASN A 88 -24.31 -5.10 -20.31
N LYS A 89 -23.74 -5.99 -21.10
CA LYS A 89 -23.13 -7.20 -20.55
C LYS A 89 -21.83 -6.85 -19.82
N ILE A 90 -21.67 -7.37 -18.63
CA ILE A 90 -20.46 -7.25 -17.82
C ILE A 90 -19.62 -8.49 -18.09
N HIS A 91 -18.38 -8.30 -18.49
CA HIS A 91 -17.38 -9.35 -18.61
C HIS A 91 -16.36 -9.19 -17.50
N LEU A 92 -16.07 -10.27 -16.79
CA LEU A 92 -15.03 -10.32 -15.77
C LEU A 92 -13.77 -10.95 -16.37
N PHE A 93 -12.63 -10.36 -16.09
CA PHE A 93 -11.32 -10.85 -16.52
C PHE A 93 -10.39 -10.82 -15.31
N ASP A 94 -9.41 -11.71 -15.31
CA ASP A 94 -8.32 -11.61 -14.36
C ASP A 94 -7.46 -10.37 -14.67
N PRO A 95 -7.14 -9.52 -13.67
CA PRO A 95 -6.23 -8.41 -13.90
C PRO A 95 -4.81 -8.91 -14.20
N PRO A 96 -3.95 -8.07 -14.81
CA PRO A 96 -2.53 -8.39 -14.94
C PRO A 96 -1.91 -8.69 -13.57
N ALA A 97 -1.05 -9.71 -13.50
CA ALA A 97 -0.37 -10.08 -12.26
C ALA A 97 0.65 -9.00 -11.84
N CYS A 98 0.55 -8.54 -10.61
CA CYS A 98 1.45 -7.56 -10.01
C CYS A 98 2.50 -8.29 -9.17
N THR A 99 3.70 -8.49 -9.74
CA THR A 99 4.76 -9.28 -9.11
C THR A 99 6.01 -8.48 -8.74
N LYS A 100 6.01 -7.17 -9.01
CA LYS A 100 7.16 -6.28 -8.82
C LYS A 100 6.99 -5.42 -7.56
N GLU A 101 8.12 -5.06 -6.97
CA GLU A 101 8.19 -4.21 -5.77
C GLU A 101 8.95 -2.91 -6.00
N ALA A 102 9.73 -2.80 -7.09
CA ALA A 102 10.69 -1.71 -7.31
C ALA A 102 10.06 -0.30 -7.29
N CYS A 103 8.84 -0.13 -7.79
CA CYS A 103 8.16 1.16 -7.78
C CYS A 103 7.41 1.46 -6.47
N ASN A 104 7.35 0.49 -5.54
CA ASN A 104 6.74 0.76 -4.23
C ASN A 104 7.56 1.78 -3.45
N TYR A 105 6.89 2.67 -2.72
CA TYR A 105 7.53 3.71 -1.91
C TYR A 105 8.61 3.17 -0.97
N PHE A 106 8.32 2.10 -0.23
CA PHE A 106 9.28 1.56 0.75
C PHE A 106 10.52 0.96 0.08
N ALA A 107 10.35 0.27 -1.07
CA ALA A 107 11.47 -0.25 -1.85
C ALA A 107 12.28 0.88 -2.51
N ALA A 108 11.61 1.85 -3.13
CA ALA A 108 12.24 2.96 -3.84
C ALA A 108 13.07 3.88 -2.92
N TYR A 109 12.65 4.03 -1.66
CA TYR A 109 13.34 4.86 -0.65
C TYR A 109 14.16 4.04 0.37
N ASN A 110 14.47 2.76 0.08
CA ASN A 110 15.22 1.88 0.97
C ASN A 110 14.64 1.76 2.39
N LYS A 111 13.32 1.73 2.49
CA LYS A 111 12.57 1.59 3.76
C LYS A 111 11.95 0.21 3.94
N LEU A 112 12.40 -0.78 3.14
CA LEU A 112 11.97 -2.17 3.17
C LEU A 112 13.06 -3.03 3.81
N TYR A 113 12.77 -3.63 4.97
CA TYR A 113 13.75 -4.33 5.78
C TYR A 113 13.44 -5.82 5.88
N SER A 114 14.47 -6.66 5.70
CA SER A 114 14.38 -8.13 5.75
C SER A 114 14.98 -8.72 7.01
N SER A 115 15.56 -7.91 7.90
CA SER A 115 16.05 -8.37 9.18
C SER A 115 15.46 -7.55 10.35
N LYS A 116 15.28 -8.22 11.49
CA LYS A 116 14.76 -7.59 12.71
C LYS A 116 15.65 -6.44 13.20
N SER A 117 16.97 -6.62 13.22
CA SER A 117 17.90 -5.62 13.75
C SER A 117 17.95 -4.35 12.89
N GLU A 118 17.90 -4.52 11.56
CA GLU A 118 17.83 -3.38 10.65
C GLU A 118 16.49 -2.65 10.78
N ALA A 119 15.38 -3.40 10.83
CA ALA A 119 14.05 -2.81 10.99
C ALA A 119 13.90 -2.05 12.33
N GLU A 120 14.44 -2.59 13.43
CA GLU A 120 14.46 -1.94 14.72
C GLU A 120 15.25 -0.62 14.69
N SER A 121 16.47 -0.66 14.15
CA SER A 121 17.30 0.54 13.99
C SER A 121 16.65 1.59 13.09
N ALA A 122 16.03 1.14 12.00
CA ALA A 122 15.34 2.00 11.07
C ALA A 122 14.09 2.65 11.67
N MET A 123 13.37 1.95 12.55
CA MET A 123 12.22 2.54 13.25
C MET A 123 12.65 3.69 14.17
N TYR A 124 13.75 3.53 14.93
CA TYR A 124 14.28 4.64 15.72
C TYR A 124 14.70 5.83 14.86
N ALA A 125 15.39 5.57 13.74
CA ALA A 125 15.78 6.63 12.81
C ALA A 125 14.57 7.33 12.17
N ALA A 126 13.51 6.57 11.84
CA ALA A 126 12.28 7.13 11.32
C ALA A 126 11.53 8.00 12.34
N ILE A 127 11.56 7.62 13.63
CA ILE A 127 11.00 8.44 14.74
C ILE A 127 11.78 9.74 14.85
N ASP A 128 13.13 9.68 14.84
CA ASP A 128 13.97 10.86 14.92
C ASP A 128 13.77 11.81 13.74
N ASP A 129 13.67 11.26 12.51
CA ASP A 129 13.36 12.05 11.29
C ASP A 129 11.98 12.71 11.38
N ALA A 130 10.98 11.96 11.84
CA ALA A 130 9.64 12.50 12.02
C ALA A 130 9.62 13.65 13.02
N ALA A 131 10.29 13.49 14.17
CA ALA A 131 10.39 14.52 15.20
C ALA A 131 11.14 15.77 14.69
N ALA A 132 12.25 15.58 13.97
CA ALA A 132 13.06 16.68 13.43
C ALA A 132 12.30 17.50 12.36
N ASN A 133 11.39 16.85 11.62
CA ASN A 133 10.62 17.46 10.52
C ASN A 133 9.18 17.81 10.89
N GLY A 134 8.80 17.72 12.19
CA GLY A 134 7.46 18.03 12.65
C GLY A 134 6.38 17.11 12.09
N LYS A 135 6.73 15.88 11.73
CA LYS A 135 5.81 14.87 11.23
C LYS A 135 5.19 14.08 12.38
N ASN A 136 3.94 13.67 12.24
CA ASN A 136 3.22 12.89 13.24
C ASN A 136 3.30 11.38 13.02
N VAL A 137 3.97 10.94 11.95
CA VAL A 137 4.05 9.53 11.54
C VAL A 137 5.49 9.16 11.24
N ALA A 138 5.91 8.03 11.79
CA ALA A 138 7.15 7.33 11.46
C ALA A 138 6.79 5.94 10.94
N GLU A 139 7.25 5.60 9.73
CA GLU A 139 6.88 4.34 9.08
C GLU A 139 8.06 3.66 8.41
N ILE A 140 8.08 2.35 8.52
CA ILE A 140 8.96 1.45 7.79
C ILE A 140 8.12 0.26 7.29
N ARG A 141 8.64 -0.52 6.37
CA ARG A 141 8.05 -1.80 5.97
C ARG A 141 9.03 -2.94 6.19
N VAL A 142 8.50 -4.08 6.64
CA VAL A 142 9.26 -5.33 6.75
C VAL A 142 8.74 -6.34 5.73
N THR A 143 9.64 -7.19 5.21
CA THR A 143 9.31 -8.19 4.20
C THR A 143 8.66 -9.44 4.79
N ASP A 144 8.84 -9.67 6.09
CA ASP A 144 8.43 -10.90 6.77
C ASP A 144 7.47 -10.62 7.92
N LYS A 145 6.37 -11.41 7.95
CA LYS A 145 5.36 -11.30 8.99
C LYS A 145 5.91 -11.59 10.40
N SER A 146 6.89 -12.46 10.53
CA SER A 146 7.47 -12.80 11.84
C SER A 146 8.27 -11.63 12.44
N ILE A 147 8.92 -10.84 11.58
CA ILE A 147 9.58 -9.59 11.98
C ILE A 147 8.53 -8.58 12.44
N TYR A 148 7.46 -8.41 11.65
CA TYR A 148 6.34 -7.53 12.02
C TYR A 148 5.73 -7.92 13.36
N ASP A 149 5.37 -9.19 13.56
CA ASP A 149 4.75 -9.68 14.80
C ASP A 149 5.67 -9.47 16.00
N THR A 150 6.99 -9.60 15.82
CA THR A 150 7.96 -9.33 16.88
C THR A 150 8.02 -7.85 17.24
N LEU A 151 8.14 -6.96 16.25
CA LEU A 151 8.23 -5.51 16.48
C LEU A 151 6.92 -4.92 17.02
N MET A 152 5.77 -5.53 16.68
CA MET A 152 4.45 -5.15 17.17
C MET A 152 4.07 -5.83 18.48
N SER A 153 4.92 -6.71 19.04
CA SER A 153 4.70 -7.25 20.38
C SER A 153 4.69 -6.13 21.43
N ASP A 154 3.94 -6.33 22.50
CA ASP A 154 3.73 -5.31 23.55
C ASP A 154 5.04 -4.70 24.09
N ASP A 155 6.09 -5.52 24.25
CA ASP A 155 7.37 -5.08 24.79
C ASP A 155 8.12 -4.14 23.83
N TYR A 156 8.21 -4.51 22.54
CA TYR A 156 8.86 -3.67 21.53
C TYR A 156 8.06 -2.42 21.21
N PHE A 157 6.77 -2.55 21.01
CA PHE A 157 5.92 -1.41 20.71
C PHE A 157 5.94 -0.34 21.83
N ARG A 158 5.91 -0.76 23.09
CA ARG A 158 6.07 0.15 24.24
C ARG A 158 7.43 0.83 24.27
N THR A 159 8.49 0.14 23.80
CA THR A 159 9.83 0.71 23.72
C THR A 159 9.89 1.84 22.69
N PHE A 160 9.32 1.63 21.48
CA PHE A 160 9.20 2.67 20.47
C PHE A 160 8.34 3.85 20.95
N GLN A 161 7.20 3.58 21.59
CA GLN A 161 6.36 4.64 22.16
C GLN A 161 7.09 5.49 23.25
N LYS A 162 7.90 4.85 24.09
CA LYS A 162 8.71 5.57 25.10
C LYS A 162 9.80 6.40 24.45
N TYR A 163 10.39 5.91 23.37
CA TYR A 163 11.41 6.64 22.61
C TYR A 163 10.82 7.90 21.96
N ALA A 164 9.71 7.76 21.28
CA ALA A 164 9.01 8.86 20.60
C ALA A 164 8.51 9.98 21.55
N LYS A 165 8.46 9.73 22.85
CA LYS A 165 8.06 10.74 23.88
C LYS A 165 9.21 11.53 24.49
N LYS A 166 10.44 11.25 24.10
CA LYS A 166 11.63 11.99 24.56
C LYS A 166 11.84 13.25 23.73
#